data_397143e779efe411fdefbc31118fac0b
#
_entry.id   397143e779efe411fdefbc31118fac0b
#
_cell.length_a   1.000
_cell.length_b   1.000
_cell.length_c   1.000
_cell.angle_alpha   90.00
_cell.angle_beta   90.00
_cell.angle_gamma   90.00
#
_symmetry.space_group_name_H-M   'P 1'
#
loop_
_entity.id
_entity.type
_entity.pdbx_description
1 polymer ?
#
loop_
_entity_poly.entity_id
_entity_poly.type
_entity_poly.pdbx_seq_one_letter_code
_entity_poly.pdbx_strand_id
1 'polypeptide(L)'
;MKTVRKTSVFPAKRDVVFSKLQELSTLQYIAAPYATFTPIDSAQPVVWTVGSTSSYRFRLFGFLPFGTHTIHIERFDRDGIRSKEGNEHVPVWNHPIILRDIGDQTEYTDQVDIEAGLKTVFIWLWAKAFYAHRQKKWIRMLKEQNHEYNRN
;
A
#
# COMPACT_ATOMS: atom_id res chain seq x y z
N MET A 1 14.29 -8.03 -12.78
CA MET A 1 13.14 -7.25 -12.29
C MET A 1 11.84 -7.89 -12.74
N LYS A 2 10.84 -7.96 -11.87
CA LYS A 2 9.49 -8.45 -12.18
C LYS A 2 8.44 -7.47 -11.68
N THR A 3 7.35 -7.32 -12.44
CA THR A 3 6.24 -6.41 -12.10
C THR A 3 5.01 -7.20 -11.66
N VAL A 4 4.37 -6.72 -10.59
CA VAL A 4 3.01 -7.08 -10.21
C VAL A 4 2.09 -5.93 -10.58
N ARG A 5 0.94 -6.22 -11.18
CA ARG A 5 -0.11 -5.23 -11.42
C ARG A 5 -1.47 -5.82 -11.03
N LYS A 6 -2.21 -5.10 -10.21
CA LYS A 6 -3.55 -5.46 -9.77
C LYS A 6 -4.46 -4.26 -9.85
N THR A 7 -5.60 -4.40 -10.51
CA THR A 7 -6.62 -3.35 -10.66
C THR A 7 -7.95 -3.85 -10.11
N SER A 8 -8.64 -2.99 -9.38
CA SER A 8 -10.00 -3.22 -8.88
C SER A 8 -10.81 -1.94 -8.93
N VAL A 9 -12.13 -2.06 -8.93
CA VAL A 9 -13.04 -0.93 -8.77
C VAL A 9 -13.44 -0.82 -7.31
N PHE A 10 -13.11 0.32 -6.69
CA PHE A 10 -13.43 0.60 -5.29
C PHE A 10 -14.76 1.31 -5.16
N PRO A 11 -15.63 0.92 -4.19
CA PRO A 11 -16.96 1.50 -4.00
C PRO A 11 -16.91 2.83 -3.22
N ALA A 12 -16.09 3.75 -3.67
CA ALA A 12 -15.94 5.09 -3.09
C ALA A 12 -15.40 6.08 -4.13
N LYS A 13 -15.71 7.35 -3.95
CA LYS A 13 -15.16 8.44 -4.76
C LYS A 13 -13.64 8.55 -4.58
N ARG A 14 -12.97 9.03 -5.63
CA ARG A 14 -11.50 9.17 -5.64
C ARG A 14 -10.95 9.98 -4.45
N ASP A 15 -11.64 11.05 -4.04
CA ASP A 15 -11.19 11.88 -2.92
C ASP A 15 -11.23 11.12 -1.58
N VAL A 16 -12.18 10.21 -1.40
CA VAL A 16 -12.25 9.33 -0.21
C VAL A 16 -11.09 8.36 -0.19
N VAL A 17 -10.82 7.71 -1.33
CA VAL A 17 -9.68 6.78 -1.47
C VAL A 17 -8.36 7.51 -1.26
N PHE A 18 -8.19 8.68 -1.87
CA PHE A 18 -7.01 9.51 -1.72
C PHE A 18 -6.75 9.92 -0.27
N SER A 19 -7.80 10.34 0.45
CA SER A 19 -7.69 10.69 1.88
C SER A 19 -7.24 9.50 2.72
N LYS A 20 -7.81 8.32 2.48
CA LYS A 20 -7.43 7.09 3.20
C LYS A 20 -6.01 6.63 2.89
N LEU A 21 -5.53 6.83 1.66
CA LEU A 21 -4.15 6.50 1.29
C LEU A 21 -3.10 7.28 2.09
N GLN A 22 -3.44 8.45 2.63
CA GLN A 22 -2.52 9.28 3.41
C GLN A 22 -2.27 8.76 4.83
N GLU A 23 -3.08 7.81 5.30
CA GLU A 23 -3.06 7.34 6.68
C GLU A 23 -2.24 6.04 6.82
N LEU A 24 -1.28 6.04 7.78
CA LEU A 24 -0.53 4.83 8.13
C LEU A 24 -1.45 3.70 8.59
N SER A 25 -2.51 4.03 9.34
CA SER A 25 -3.50 3.04 9.80
C SER A 25 -4.16 2.28 8.66
N THR A 26 -4.37 2.93 7.52
CA THR A 26 -4.88 2.27 6.30
C THR A 26 -3.88 1.23 5.80
N LEU A 27 -2.58 1.59 5.67
CA LEU A 27 -1.55 0.63 5.27
C LEU A 27 -1.51 -0.57 6.22
N GLN A 28 -1.51 -0.33 7.52
CA GLN A 28 -1.47 -1.39 8.53
C GLN A 28 -2.66 -2.34 8.42
N TYR A 29 -3.85 -1.78 8.22
CA TYR A 29 -5.08 -2.58 8.07
C TYR A 29 -5.07 -3.43 6.79
N ILE A 30 -4.77 -2.84 5.63
CA ILE A 30 -4.83 -3.55 4.35
C ILE A 30 -3.69 -4.57 4.17
N ALA A 31 -2.57 -4.37 4.85
CA ALA A 31 -1.43 -5.28 4.81
C ALA A 31 -1.62 -6.53 5.70
N ALA A 32 -2.34 -6.41 6.81
CA ALA A 32 -2.54 -7.52 7.74
C ALA A 32 -3.41 -8.64 7.14
N PRO A 33 -3.15 -9.93 7.42
CA PRO A 33 -2.06 -10.45 8.22
C PRO A 33 -0.76 -10.77 7.44
N TYR A 34 -0.69 -10.47 6.14
CA TYR A 34 0.47 -10.81 5.31
C TYR A 34 1.74 -10.08 5.72
N ALA A 35 1.59 -8.82 6.14
CA ALA A 35 2.70 -7.97 6.56
C ALA A 35 2.29 -7.02 7.68
N THR A 36 3.26 -6.64 8.51
CA THR A 36 3.11 -5.58 9.51
C THR A 36 4.18 -4.53 9.34
N PHE A 37 3.79 -3.27 9.52
CA PHE A 37 4.65 -2.08 9.44
C PHE A 37 4.59 -1.34 10.78
N THR A 38 5.68 -1.39 11.55
CA THR A 38 5.77 -0.67 12.82
C THR A 38 6.76 0.49 12.67
N PRO A 39 6.34 1.75 12.91
CA PRO A 39 7.25 2.89 12.84
C PRO A 39 8.47 2.68 13.74
N ILE A 40 9.67 3.00 13.24
CA ILE A 40 10.90 2.94 14.03
C ILE A 40 11.02 4.18 14.89
N ASP A 41 10.64 5.32 14.34
CA ASP A 41 10.62 6.61 15.03
C ASP A 41 9.17 6.99 15.37
N SER A 42 8.88 7.17 16.66
CA SER A 42 7.58 7.62 17.14
C SER A 42 7.23 9.05 16.71
N ALA A 43 8.21 9.85 16.30
CA ALA A 43 8.02 11.21 15.75
C ALA A 43 7.68 11.21 14.26
N GLN A 44 7.61 10.07 13.59
CA GLN A 44 7.24 10.00 12.17
C GLN A 44 5.81 10.45 11.96
N PRO A 45 5.54 11.19 10.85
CA PRO A 45 4.19 11.64 10.56
C PRO A 45 3.26 10.46 10.30
N VAL A 46 2.07 10.52 10.84
CA VAL A 46 0.98 9.54 10.59
C VAL A 46 0.44 9.68 9.16
N VAL A 47 0.68 10.82 8.54
CA VAL A 47 0.25 11.16 7.16
C VAL A 47 1.49 11.35 6.29
N TRP A 48 1.53 10.64 5.15
CA TRP A 48 2.61 10.78 4.18
C TRP A 48 2.48 12.04 3.33
N THR A 49 3.59 12.69 3.07
CA THR A 49 3.69 13.88 2.22
C THR A 49 4.78 13.71 1.17
N VAL A 50 4.68 14.47 0.06
CA VAL A 50 5.71 14.47 -0.99
C VAL A 50 7.06 14.88 -0.41
N GLY A 51 8.11 14.13 -0.77
CA GLY A 51 9.47 14.32 -0.28
C GLY A 51 9.76 13.67 1.08
N SER A 52 8.72 13.14 1.77
CA SER A 52 8.93 12.45 3.04
C SER A 52 9.58 11.08 2.86
N THR A 53 10.42 10.70 3.82
CA THR A 53 10.99 9.36 3.93
C THR A 53 10.66 8.83 5.31
N SER A 54 10.07 7.63 5.35
CA SER A 54 9.68 6.95 6.58
C SER A 54 10.24 5.55 6.61
N SER A 55 10.62 5.09 7.79
CA SER A 55 11.17 3.74 7.99
C SER A 55 10.34 2.94 8.98
N TYR A 56 10.11 1.69 8.63
CA TYR A 56 9.25 0.79 9.39
C TYR A 56 9.97 -0.53 9.65
N ARG A 57 9.78 -1.06 10.86
CA ARG A 57 10.11 -2.46 11.12
C ARG A 57 9.09 -3.32 10.38
N PHE A 58 9.56 -4.09 9.43
CA PHE A 58 8.72 -4.92 8.57
C PHE A 58 8.79 -6.38 9.03
N ARG A 59 7.62 -7.01 9.14
CA ARG A 59 7.51 -8.44 9.47
C ARG A 59 6.53 -9.10 8.52
N LEU A 60 6.91 -10.29 8.03
CA LEU A 60 5.99 -11.15 7.30
C LEU A 60 5.11 -11.91 8.29
N PHE A 61 3.82 -11.99 7.97
CA PHE A 61 2.80 -12.69 8.78
C PHE A 61 2.74 -12.24 10.25
N GLY A 62 3.21 -11.05 10.55
CA GLY A 62 3.20 -10.45 11.88
C GLY A 62 4.31 -10.94 12.84
N PHE A 63 5.03 -12.02 12.51
CA PHE A 63 6.03 -12.60 13.41
C PHE A 63 7.43 -12.78 12.81
N LEU A 64 7.56 -12.95 11.49
CA LEU A 64 8.86 -13.18 10.84
C LEU A 64 9.52 -11.84 10.51
N PRO A 65 10.61 -11.45 11.22
CA PRO A 65 11.33 -10.23 10.88
C PRO A 65 11.86 -10.26 9.44
N PHE A 66 11.64 -9.19 8.69
CA PHE A 66 12.07 -9.08 7.30
C PHE A 66 12.71 -7.71 7.01
N GLY A 67 13.47 -7.20 7.97
CA GLY A 67 14.27 -5.99 7.85
C GLY A 67 13.53 -4.68 8.11
N THR A 68 14.20 -3.60 7.80
CA THR A 68 13.68 -2.24 7.89
C THR A 68 13.21 -1.79 6.51
N HIS A 69 11.91 -1.60 6.37
CA HIS A 69 11.31 -1.14 5.12
C HIS A 69 11.26 0.38 5.09
N THR A 70 11.88 0.97 4.08
CA THR A 70 11.91 2.42 3.88
C THR A 70 10.98 2.80 2.75
N ILE A 71 10.17 3.83 2.97
CA ILE A 71 9.22 4.38 2.00
C ILE A 71 9.58 5.84 1.76
N HIS A 72 9.93 6.17 0.53
CA HIS A 72 10.16 7.54 0.08
C HIS A 72 9.08 7.96 -0.90
N ILE A 73 8.33 9.02 -0.59
CA ILE A 73 7.24 9.53 -1.40
C ILE A 73 7.75 10.52 -2.43
N GLU A 74 7.76 10.13 -3.72
CA GLU A 74 8.18 11.01 -4.82
C GLU A 74 7.03 11.87 -5.35
N ARG A 75 5.81 11.32 -5.36
CA ARG A 75 4.61 11.99 -5.86
C ARG A 75 3.41 11.54 -5.04
N PHE A 76 2.56 12.49 -4.69
CA PHE A 76 1.29 12.23 -4.04
C PHE A 76 0.27 13.28 -4.47
N ASP A 77 -0.67 12.89 -5.30
CA ASP A 77 -1.76 13.73 -5.80
C ASP A 77 -3.05 12.91 -5.99
N ARG A 78 -4.10 13.54 -6.50
CA ARG A 78 -5.40 12.88 -6.71
C ARG A 78 -5.37 11.73 -7.70
N ASP A 79 -4.37 11.68 -8.58
CA ASP A 79 -4.19 10.61 -9.55
C ASP A 79 -3.40 9.42 -9.02
N GLY A 80 -2.84 9.54 -7.80
CA GLY A 80 -2.19 8.44 -7.10
C GLY A 80 -0.91 8.81 -6.37
N ILE A 81 -0.15 7.75 -6.07
CA ILE A 81 1.14 7.84 -5.37
C ILE A 81 2.22 7.24 -6.25
N ARG A 82 3.42 7.79 -6.14
CA ARG A 82 4.66 7.11 -6.54
C ARG A 82 5.59 7.08 -5.35
N SER A 83 5.96 5.89 -4.92
CA SER A 83 6.95 5.69 -3.88
C SER A 83 8.12 4.85 -4.38
N LYS A 84 9.31 5.17 -3.86
CA LYS A 84 10.48 4.30 -3.90
C LYS A 84 10.62 3.65 -2.54
N GLU A 85 10.62 2.33 -2.55
CA GLU A 85 10.62 1.54 -1.33
C GLU A 85 11.69 0.46 -1.43
N GLY A 86 12.05 -0.09 -0.28
CA GLY A 86 12.97 -1.22 -0.23
C GLY A 86 13.45 -1.52 1.18
N ASN A 87 14.18 -2.63 1.28
CA ASN A 87 14.91 -3.04 2.46
C ASN A 87 16.14 -3.87 2.05
N GLU A 88 16.92 -4.33 3.01
CA GLU A 88 18.13 -5.12 2.77
C GLU A 88 17.87 -6.46 2.06
N HIS A 89 16.65 -6.99 2.11
CA HIS A 89 16.28 -8.26 1.45
C HIS A 89 15.67 -8.05 0.07
N VAL A 90 15.04 -6.89 -0.15
CA VAL A 90 14.41 -6.48 -1.41
C VAL A 90 14.81 -5.04 -1.71
N PRO A 91 15.97 -4.83 -2.35
CA PRO A 91 16.51 -3.50 -2.60
C PRO A 91 15.62 -2.61 -3.47
N VAL A 92 14.84 -3.20 -4.37
CA VAL A 92 13.93 -2.46 -5.25
C VAL A 92 12.51 -2.94 -5.06
N TRP A 93 11.67 -2.00 -4.61
CA TRP A 93 10.23 -2.15 -4.48
C TRP A 93 9.57 -0.83 -4.85
N ASN A 94 9.55 -0.52 -6.14
CA ASN A 94 8.93 0.73 -6.62
C ASN A 94 7.43 0.52 -6.76
N HIS A 95 6.65 1.37 -6.11
CA HIS A 95 5.22 1.15 -5.97
C HIS A 95 4.40 2.37 -6.42
N PRO A 96 4.16 2.55 -7.72
CA PRO A 96 3.11 3.46 -8.17
C PRO A 96 1.71 2.88 -7.85
N ILE A 97 0.87 3.74 -7.27
CA ILE A 97 -0.57 3.54 -7.13
C ILE A 97 -1.25 4.53 -8.07
N ILE A 98 -2.20 4.05 -8.86
CA ILE A 98 -2.91 4.86 -9.85
C ILE A 98 -4.39 4.89 -9.47
N LEU A 99 -4.94 6.10 -9.34
CA LEU A 99 -6.36 6.34 -9.09
C LEU A 99 -7.00 6.96 -10.31
N ARG A 100 -8.06 6.34 -10.81
CA ARG A 100 -8.86 6.89 -11.90
C ARG A 100 -10.30 7.11 -11.43
N ASP A 101 -10.78 8.33 -11.59
CA ASP A 101 -12.16 8.70 -11.29
C ASP A 101 -13.12 8.07 -12.32
N ILE A 102 -14.10 7.31 -11.83
CA ILE A 102 -15.16 6.71 -12.62
C ILE A 102 -16.54 7.06 -12.03
N GLY A 103 -16.72 8.30 -11.57
CA GLY A 103 -17.95 8.82 -10.97
C GLY A 103 -17.98 8.60 -9.46
N ASP A 104 -18.96 7.82 -8.98
CA ASP A 104 -19.07 7.49 -7.55
C ASP A 104 -18.11 6.38 -7.08
N GLN A 105 -17.32 5.86 -8.02
CA GLN A 105 -16.36 4.79 -7.80
C GLN A 105 -14.97 5.22 -8.27
N THR A 106 -13.96 4.44 -7.86
CA THR A 106 -12.57 4.67 -8.22
C THR A 106 -11.98 3.39 -8.80
N GLU A 107 -11.39 3.48 -9.99
CA GLU A 107 -10.52 2.42 -10.47
C GLU A 107 -9.14 2.59 -9.81
N TYR A 108 -8.76 1.60 -9.03
CA TYR A 108 -7.54 1.58 -8.23
C TYR A 108 -6.58 0.54 -8.78
N THR A 109 -5.35 0.94 -9.06
CA THR A 109 -4.30 0.05 -9.54
C THR A 109 -3.08 0.13 -8.63
N ASP A 110 -2.69 -1.00 -8.06
CA ASP A 110 -1.34 -1.22 -7.54
C ASP A 110 -0.45 -1.71 -8.68
N GLN A 111 0.68 -1.07 -8.89
CA GLN A 111 1.76 -1.61 -9.71
C GLN A 111 3.03 -1.64 -8.86
N VAL A 112 3.79 -2.72 -8.94
CA VAL A 112 4.99 -2.88 -8.14
C VAL A 112 6.09 -3.50 -8.97
N ASP A 113 7.23 -2.81 -9.05
CA ASP A 113 8.45 -3.32 -9.68
C ASP A 113 9.39 -3.84 -8.59
N ILE A 114 9.73 -5.13 -8.70
CA ILE A 114 10.46 -5.86 -7.67
C ILE A 114 11.79 -6.37 -8.24
N GLU A 115 12.87 -6.13 -7.48
CA GLU A 115 14.16 -6.75 -7.72
C GLU A 115 14.80 -7.16 -6.39
N ALA A 116 15.15 -8.44 -6.29
CA ALA A 116 15.72 -9.06 -5.09
C ALA A 116 16.72 -10.18 -5.46
N GLY A 117 17.45 -10.00 -6.56
CA GLY A 117 18.38 -11.01 -7.06
C GLY A 117 17.68 -12.37 -7.31
N LEU A 118 18.28 -13.43 -6.82
CA LEU A 118 17.75 -14.80 -6.98
C LEU A 118 16.39 -15.01 -6.29
N LYS A 119 16.03 -14.19 -5.31
CA LYS A 119 14.76 -14.26 -4.58
C LYS A 119 13.61 -13.61 -5.34
N THR A 120 13.86 -12.88 -6.42
CA THR A 120 12.86 -12.06 -7.13
C THR A 120 11.60 -12.85 -7.49
N VAL A 121 11.72 -14.08 -7.96
CA VAL A 121 10.55 -14.91 -8.35
C VAL A 121 9.67 -15.23 -7.14
N PHE A 122 10.26 -15.62 -6.01
CA PHE A 122 9.52 -15.97 -4.80
C PHE A 122 8.83 -14.74 -4.19
N ILE A 123 9.54 -13.61 -4.13
CA ILE A 123 8.99 -12.34 -3.65
C ILE A 123 7.86 -11.87 -4.57
N TRP A 124 8.01 -12.01 -5.88
CA TRP A 124 6.98 -11.66 -6.86
C TRP A 124 5.70 -12.51 -6.70
N LEU A 125 5.83 -13.82 -6.47
CA LEU A 125 4.67 -14.70 -6.21
C LEU A 125 3.96 -14.31 -4.91
N TRP A 126 4.72 -14.04 -3.84
CA TRP A 126 4.16 -13.54 -2.58
C TRP A 126 3.45 -12.19 -2.80
N ALA A 127 4.07 -11.28 -3.53
CA ALA A 127 3.50 -9.96 -3.82
C ALA A 127 2.19 -10.05 -4.62
N LYS A 128 2.06 -10.97 -5.56
CA LYS A 128 0.79 -11.22 -6.27
C LYS A 128 -0.34 -11.58 -5.29
N ALA A 129 -0.09 -12.49 -4.37
CA ALA A 129 -1.06 -12.87 -3.34
C ALA A 129 -1.34 -11.71 -2.38
N PHE A 130 -0.30 -11.00 -1.97
CA PHE A 130 -0.40 -9.84 -1.06
C PHE A 130 -1.25 -8.72 -1.65
N TYR A 131 -1.01 -8.30 -2.89
CA TYR A 131 -1.79 -7.22 -3.52
C TYR A 131 -3.23 -7.63 -3.83
N ALA A 132 -3.49 -8.89 -4.15
CA ALA A 132 -4.85 -9.40 -4.28
C ALA A 132 -5.60 -9.32 -2.94
N HIS A 133 -4.97 -9.75 -1.84
CA HIS A 133 -5.52 -9.65 -0.49
C HIS A 133 -5.72 -8.19 -0.06
N ARG A 134 -4.72 -7.34 -0.29
CA ARG A 134 -4.73 -5.91 0.04
C ARG A 134 -5.94 -5.20 -0.58
N GLN A 135 -6.21 -5.42 -1.86
CA GLN A 135 -7.34 -4.80 -2.54
C GLN A 135 -8.70 -5.32 -2.06
N LYS A 136 -8.81 -6.59 -1.68
CA LYS A 136 -10.01 -7.13 -1.02
C LYS A 136 -10.28 -6.45 0.33
N LYS A 137 -9.24 -6.22 1.11
CA LYS A 137 -9.32 -5.49 2.39
C LYS A 137 -9.76 -4.04 2.20
N TRP A 138 -9.23 -3.36 1.18
CA TRP A 138 -9.67 -2.03 0.78
C TRP A 138 -11.16 -1.97 0.49
N ILE A 139 -11.64 -2.86 -0.36
CA ILE A 139 -13.05 -2.91 -0.75
C ILE A 139 -13.94 -3.16 0.48
N ARG A 140 -13.53 -4.07 1.36
CA ARG A 140 -14.25 -4.35 2.61
C ARG A 140 -14.34 -3.10 3.49
N MET A 141 -13.23 -2.43 3.73
CA MET A 141 -13.19 -1.21 4.55
C MET A 141 -14.11 -0.11 4.00
N LEU A 142 -14.09 0.11 2.69
CA LEU A 142 -14.91 1.13 2.05
C LEU A 142 -16.40 0.79 2.07
N LYS A 143 -16.77 -0.49 1.95
CA LYS A 143 -18.16 -0.95 2.09
C LYS A 143 -18.69 -0.78 3.52
N GLU A 144 -17.89 -1.09 4.52
CA GLU A 144 -18.26 -0.92 5.92
C GLU A 144 -18.51 0.56 6.25
N GLN A 145 -17.68 1.48 5.77
CA GLN A 145 -17.88 2.92 5.94
C GLN A 145 -19.16 3.43 5.26
N ASN A 146 -19.49 2.95 4.07
CA ASN A 146 -20.73 3.30 3.38
C ASN A 146 -21.97 2.84 4.16
N HIS A 147 -21.93 1.68 4.81
CA HIS A 147 -23.03 1.18 5.64
C HIS A 147 -23.21 2.01 6.91
N GLU A 148 -22.15 2.48 7.55
CA GLU A 148 -22.23 3.34 8.73
C GLU A 148 -22.81 4.71 8.37
N TYR A 149 -22.39 5.30 7.25
CA TYR A 149 -22.93 6.58 6.78
C TYR A 149 -24.41 6.54 6.45
N ASN A 150 -24.92 5.42 5.92
CA ASN A 150 -26.34 5.26 5.57
C ASN A 150 -27.24 4.90 6.76
N ARG A 151 -26.68 4.66 7.95
CA ARG A 151 -27.45 4.37 9.19
C ARG A 151 -27.67 5.60 10.07
N ASN A 152 -26.96 6.70 9.82
CA ASN A 152 -27.07 7.99 10.53
C ASN A 152 -27.87 9.00 9.72
#